data_c1189c6b11e856f23037d32103c030fa
#
_entry.id   c1189c6b11e856f23037d32103c030fa
#
_cell.length_a   1.000
_cell.length_b   1.000
_cell.length_c   1.000
_cell.angle_alpha   90.00
_cell.angle_beta   90.00
_cell.angle_gamma   90.00
#
_symmetry.space_group_name_H-M   'P 1'
#
loop_
_entity.id
_entity.type
_entity.pdbx_description
1 polymer ?
#
loop_
_entity_poly.entity_id
_entity_poly.type
_entity_poly.pdbx_seq_one_letter_code
_entity_poly.pdbx_strand_id
1 'polypeptide(L)'
;MKPNHQFSFLRNNAVSPDIAILTKLYLPILGREAVTLYLYLLSFGDNGQKQHLFSQILNHLDFGLNILEESFERLAAIKLVDLYQTDDHYLVQLHPTLTAEEFFSHNVYSRLLEKKIGEAAADALRPENPSG
;
A
#
# COMPACT_ATOMS: atom_id res chain seq x y z
N MET A 1 -8.96 7.37 14.75
CA MET A 1 -8.04 8.31 14.07
C MET A 1 -8.70 9.66 13.92
N LYS A 2 -7.98 10.72 14.21
CA LYS A 2 -8.46 12.10 14.06
C LYS A 2 -7.48 12.91 13.21
N PRO A 3 -7.93 13.95 12.50
CA PRO A 3 -7.05 14.73 11.62
C PRO A 3 -5.85 15.37 12.34
N ASN A 4 -6.01 15.75 13.61
CA ASN A 4 -4.95 16.37 14.40
C ASN A 4 -4.03 15.36 15.08
N HIS A 5 -4.26 14.07 14.93
CA HIS A 5 -3.35 13.06 15.44
C HIS A 5 -2.06 13.07 14.61
N GLN A 6 -0.96 12.74 15.28
CA GLN A 6 0.36 12.71 14.67
C GLN A 6 0.77 11.30 14.30
N PHE A 7 1.59 11.21 13.27
CA PHE A 7 2.23 9.96 12.92
C PHE A 7 3.70 10.20 12.57
N SER A 8 4.48 9.15 12.71
CA SER A 8 5.87 9.14 12.25
C SER A 8 6.18 7.79 11.60
N PHE A 9 7.29 7.72 10.88
CA PHE A 9 7.71 6.49 10.24
C PHE A 9 8.67 5.72 11.12
N LEU A 10 8.60 4.41 11.07
CA LEU A 10 9.58 3.57 11.73
C LEU A 10 10.94 3.70 11.03
N ARG A 11 12.02 3.47 11.77
CA ARG A 11 13.37 3.51 11.21
C ARG A 11 13.54 2.43 10.15
N ASN A 12 14.45 2.68 9.22
CA ASN A 12 14.77 1.76 8.12
C ASN A 12 13.56 1.48 7.23
N ASN A 13 12.77 2.53 7.01
CA ASN A 13 11.53 2.45 6.26
C ASN A 13 11.74 2.80 4.78
N ALA A 14 12.97 2.68 4.30
CA ALA A 14 13.30 2.95 2.90
C ALA A 14 12.79 1.79 2.03
N VAL A 15 11.84 2.11 1.15
CA VAL A 15 11.20 1.14 0.28
C VAL A 15 11.18 1.71 -1.13
N SER A 16 11.60 0.89 -2.10
CA SER A 16 11.48 1.20 -3.52
C SER A 16 10.51 0.21 -4.14
N PRO A 17 9.26 0.62 -4.40
CA PRO A 17 8.28 -0.28 -4.99
C PRO A 17 8.56 -0.50 -6.47
N ASP A 18 8.18 -1.68 -6.98
CA ASP A 18 8.14 -1.91 -8.40
C ASP A 18 6.85 -1.31 -8.95
N ILE A 19 6.99 -0.25 -9.74
CA ILE A 19 5.84 0.50 -10.24
C ILE A 19 4.94 -0.36 -11.14
N ALA A 20 5.52 -1.21 -11.97
CA ALA A 20 4.73 -2.06 -12.85
C ALA A 20 3.91 -3.07 -12.04
N ILE A 21 4.51 -3.70 -11.04
CA ILE A 21 3.80 -4.63 -10.16
C ILE A 21 2.72 -3.91 -9.38
N LEU A 22 3.04 -2.75 -8.81
CA LEU A 22 2.07 -1.96 -8.05
C LEU A 22 0.86 -1.60 -8.92
N THR A 23 1.10 -1.17 -10.14
CA THR A 23 0.05 -0.70 -11.05
C THR A 23 -0.77 -1.85 -11.63
N LYS A 24 -0.12 -2.95 -12.01
CA LYS A 24 -0.80 -4.04 -12.70
C LYS A 24 -1.39 -5.08 -11.77
N LEU A 25 -0.76 -5.34 -10.64
CA LEU A 25 -1.18 -6.40 -9.71
C LEU A 25 -1.92 -5.86 -8.49
N TYR A 26 -1.41 -4.81 -7.87
CA TYR A 26 -1.99 -4.29 -6.63
C TYR A 26 -3.15 -3.31 -6.86
N LEU A 27 -3.00 -2.40 -7.82
CA LEU A 27 -4.01 -1.37 -8.05
C LEU A 27 -5.42 -1.95 -8.31
N PRO A 28 -5.59 -3.00 -9.13
CA PRO A 28 -6.92 -3.57 -9.34
C PRO A 28 -7.57 -4.09 -8.06
N ILE A 29 -6.77 -4.58 -7.12
CA ILE A 29 -7.26 -5.13 -5.85
C ILE A 29 -7.52 -4.02 -4.84
N LEU A 30 -6.58 -3.08 -4.72
CA LEU A 30 -6.60 -2.04 -3.68
C LEU A 30 -7.53 -0.87 -4.01
N GLY A 31 -7.61 -0.51 -5.28
CA GLY A 31 -8.26 0.72 -5.69
C GLY A 31 -7.32 1.91 -5.68
N ARG A 32 -7.74 3.00 -6.32
CA ARG A 32 -6.92 4.18 -6.55
C ARG A 32 -6.50 4.88 -5.26
N GLU A 33 -7.43 5.00 -4.33
CA GLU A 33 -7.20 5.76 -3.10
C GLU A 33 -6.11 5.11 -2.25
N ALA A 34 -6.16 3.79 -2.09
CA ALA A 34 -5.16 3.08 -1.29
C ALA A 34 -3.78 3.13 -1.94
N VAL A 35 -3.69 2.95 -3.26
CA VAL A 35 -2.41 3.04 -3.97
C VAL A 35 -1.85 4.46 -3.90
N THR A 36 -2.71 5.46 -4.06
CA THR A 36 -2.29 6.86 -3.93
C THR A 36 -1.72 7.14 -2.55
N LEU A 37 -2.39 6.64 -1.51
CA LEU A 37 -1.89 6.81 -0.14
C LEU A 37 -0.52 6.14 0.03
N TYR A 38 -0.35 4.93 -0.48
CA TYR A 38 0.93 4.22 -0.41
C TYR A 38 2.05 5.03 -1.06
N LEU A 39 1.82 5.52 -2.27
CA LEU A 39 2.80 6.35 -2.99
C LEU A 39 3.09 7.65 -2.25
N TYR A 40 2.06 8.27 -1.69
CA TYR A 40 2.22 9.50 -0.93
C TYR A 40 3.08 9.27 0.30
N LEU A 41 2.83 8.20 1.05
CA LEU A 41 3.63 7.86 2.23
C LEU A 41 5.09 7.59 1.85
N LEU A 42 5.32 6.90 0.73
CA LEU A 42 6.67 6.66 0.24
C LEU A 42 7.39 7.96 -0.11
N SER A 43 6.65 8.96 -0.59
CA SER A 43 7.23 10.23 -1.03
C SER A 43 7.85 11.05 0.09
N PHE A 44 7.49 10.78 1.35
CA PHE A 44 8.09 11.49 2.48
C PHE A 44 9.60 11.26 2.59
N GLY A 45 10.06 10.06 2.25
CA GLY A 45 11.48 9.72 2.36
C GLY A 45 12.02 9.89 3.78
N ASP A 46 11.14 9.82 4.76
CA ASP A 46 11.45 10.07 6.17
C ASP A 46 11.77 8.74 6.86
N ASN A 47 12.80 8.74 7.65
CA ASN A 47 13.25 7.56 8.38
C ASN A 47 13.04 7.71 9.90
N GLY A 48 11.88 8.24 10.29
CA GLY A 48 11.50 8.36 11.69
C GLY A 48 12.00 9.61 12.38
N GLN A 49 12.47 10.60 11.63
CA GLN A 49 13.05 11.82 12.20
C GLN A 49 12.03 12.91 12.45
N LYS A 50 10.86 12.83 11.84
CA LYS A 50 9.85 13.89 11.90
C LYS A 50 8.50 13.33 12.27
N GLN A 51 7.68 14.19 12.85
CA GLN A 51 6.28 13.92 13.10
C GLN A 51 5.43 14.64 12.06
N HIS A 52 4.38 13.99 11.62
CA HIS A 52 3.46 14.51 10.60
C HIS A 52 2.05 14.46 11.14
N LEU A 53 1.15 15.24 10.55
CA LEU A 53 -0.26 15.25 10.90
C LEU A 53 -1.07 14.53 9.82
N PHE A 54 -2.08 13.76 10.22
CA PHE A 54 -2.98 13.14 9.27
C PHE A 54 -3.72 14.17 8.41
N SER A 55 -3.96 15.37 8.97
CA SER A 55 -4.57 16.47 8.22
C SER A 55 -3.77 16.83 6.96
N GLN A 56 -2.46 16.67 6.98
CA GLN A 56 -1.63 16.91 5.80
C GLN A 56 -2.00 15.95 4.66
N ILE A 57 -2.22 14.69 5.00
CA ILE A 57 -2.63 13.69 4.00
C ILE A 57 -4.02 14.04 3.46
N LEU A 58 -4.97 14.33 4.35
CA LEU A 58 -6.34 14.66 3.97
C LEU A 58 -6.38 15.85 3.02
N ASN A 59 -5.62 16.89 3.33
CA ASN A 59 -5.59 18.11 2.52
C ASN A 59 -4.88 17.88 1.19
N HIS A 60 -3.75 17.18 1.21
CA HIS A 60 -2.93 17.00 0.02
C HIS A 60 -3.61 16.07 -0.99
N LEU A 61 -4.23 15.00 -0.52
CA LEU A 61 -4.88 14.01 -1.38
C LEU A 61 -6.36 14.29 -1.60
N ASP A 62 -6.90 15.30 -0.93
CA ASP A 62 -8.33 15.60 -0.97
C ASP A 62 -9.16 14.37 -0.54
N PHE A 63 -8.72 13.71 0.52
CA PHE A 63 -9.40 12.57 1.10
C PHE A 63 -10.25 13.02 2.29
N GLY A 64 -11.42 12.40 2.42
CA GLY A 64 -12.13 12.42 3.70
C GLY A 64 -11.49 11.43 4.67
N LEU A 65 -11.75 11.61 5.96
CA LEU A 65 -11.19 10.74 6.99
C LEU A 65 -11.59 9.28 6.78
N ASN A 66 -12.82 9.02 6.35
CA ASN A 66 -13.31 7.67 6.08
C ASN A 66 -12.47 6.99 4.98
N ILE A 67 -12.15 7.72 3.93
CA ILE A 67 -11.34 7.20 2.83
C ILE A 67 -9.92 6.90 3.32
N LEU A 68 -9.36 7.77 4.16
CA LEU A 68 -8.04 7.56 4.72
C LEU A 68 -8.00 6.29 5.57
N GLU A 69 -8.95 6.13 6.48
CA GLU A 69 -9.01 4.96 7.35
C GLU A 69 -9.18 3.66 6.54
N GLU A 70 -10.09 3.67 5.58
CA GLU A 70 -10.32 2.52 4.72
C GLU A 70 -9.07 2.18 3.90
N SER A 71 -8.37 3.19 3.40
CA SER A 71 -7.15 3.00 2.62
C SER A 71 -6.04 2.36 3.46
N PHE A 72 -5.87 2.82 4.71
CA PHE A 72 -4.93 2.17 5.63
C PHE A 72 -5.30 0.71 5.89
N GLU A 73 -6.58 0.43 6.09
CA GLU A 73 -7.04 -0.94 6.32
C GLU A 73 -6.74 -1.85 5.14
N ARG A 74 -6.99 -1.38 3.93
CA ARG A 74 -6.71 -2.13 2.70
C ARG A 74 -5.22 -2.40 2.54
N LEU A 75 -4.40 -1.37 2.78
CA LEU A 75 -2.95 -1.51 2.69
C LEU A 75 -2.40 -2.47 3.75
N ALA A 76 -2.96 -2.47 4.94
CA ALA A 76 -2.57 -3.40 5.99
C ALA A 76 -2.95 -4.85 5.63
N ALA A 77 -4.14 -5.03 5.06
CA ALA A 77 -4.62 -6.35 4.67
C ALA A 77 -3.74 -7.01 3.61
N ILE A 78 -3.14 -6.23 2.73
CA ILE A 78 -2.25 -6.74 1.68
C ILE A 78 -0.76 -6.56 2.03
N LYS A 79 -0.48 -6.18 3.26
CA LYS A 79 0.87 -6.08 3.84
C LYS A 79 1.80 -5.09 3.13
N LEU A 80 1.25 -3.99 2.67
CA LEU A 80 2.05 -2.89 2.13
C LEU A 80 2.34 -1.80 3.16
N VAL A 81 1.43 -1.60 4.12
CA VAL A 81 1.60 -0.62 5.18
C VAL A 81 1.06 -1.19 6.48
N ASP A 82 1.83 -1.08 7.55
CA ASP A 82 1.33 -1.33 8.89
C ASP A 82 1.16 0.00 9.62
N LEU A 83 0.09 0.12 10.36
CA LEU A 83 -0.21 1.29 11.17
C LEU A 83 -0.35 0.85 12.62
N TYR A 84 0.57 1.32 13.47
CA TYR A 84 0.57 1.03 14.90
C TYR A 84 0.10 2.25 15.66
N GLN A 85 -0.74 2.04 16.66
CA GLN A 85 -1.22 3.13 17.49
C GLN A 85 -0.63 3.01 18.90
N THR A 86 -0.07 4.12 19.39
CA THR A 86 0.36 4.28 20.76
C THR A 86 -0.32 5.55 21.30
N ASP A 87 -1.12 5.44 22.37
CA ASP A 87 -1.88 6.57 22.96
C ASP A 87 -2.53 7.44 21.86
N ASP A 88 -1.99 8.65 21.61
CA ASP A 88 -2.49 9.58 20.60
C ASP A 88 -1.53 9.71 19.40
N HIS A 89 -0.57 8.82 19.30
CA HIS A 89 0.46 8.84 18.27
C HIS A 89 0.39 7.55 17.44
N TYR A 90 0.74 7.66 16.15
CA TYR A 90 0.74 6.53 15.23
C TYR A 90 2.13 6.33 14.64
N LEU A 91 2.45 5.08 14.37
CA LEU A 91 3.69 4.70 13.69
C LEU A 91 3.34 3.99 12.39
N VAL A 92 3.98 4.42 11.32
CA VAL A 92 3.75 3.88 9.98
C VAL A 92 4.98 3.06 9.58
N GLN A 93 4.74 1.84 9.14
CA GLN A 93 5.77 1.00 8.55
C GLN A 93 5.40 0.67 7.12
N LEU A 94 6.30 0.98 6.19
CA LEU A 94 6.10 0.69 4.77
C LEU A 94 6.81 -0.62 4.41
N HIS A 95 6.20 -1.36 3.51
CA HIS A 95 6.76 -2.62 3.00
C HIS A 95 6.83 -2.56 1.48
N PRO A 96 7.79 -3.28 0.87
CA PRO A 96 7.85 -3.35 -0.59
C PRO A 96 6.73 -4.22 -1.14
N THR A 97 6.46 -4.05 -2.44
CA THR A 97 5.59 -4.97 -3.16
C THR A 97 6.25 -6.35 -3.25
N LEU A 98 5.44 -7.38 -3.34
CA LEU A 98 5.94 -8.71 -3.67
C LEU A 98 6.51 -8.72 -5.09
N THR A 99 7.37 -9.69 -5.39
CA THR A 99 7.70 -9.99 -6.78
C THR A 99 6.48 -10.58 -7.47
N ALA A 100 6.47 -10.59 -8.80
CA ALA A 100 5.37 -11.19 -9.54
C ALA A 100 5.20 -12.67 -9.18
N GLU A 101 6.29 -13.39 -9.04
CA GLU A 101 6.26 -14.80 -8.66
C GLU A 101 5.64 -15.01 -7.28
N GLU A 102 6.05 -14.21 -6.30
CA GLU A 102 5.48 -14.27 -4.95
C GLU A 102 4.00 -13.91 -4.95
N PHE A 103 3.61 -12.89 -5.71
CA PHE A 103 2.22 -12.45 -5.78
C PHE A 103 1.33 -13.57 -6.33
N PHE A 104 1.71 -14.17 -7.44
CA PHE A 104 0.92 -15.23 -8.06
C PHE A 104 0.98 -16.56 -7.30
N SER A 105 1.98 -16.74 -6.45
CA SER A 105 2.02 -17.89 -5.54
C SER A 105 1.09 -17.72 -4.35
N HIS A 106 0.64 -16.50 -4.10
CA HIS A 106 -0.28 -16.21 -3.00
C HIS A 106 -1.72 -16.44 -3.48
N ASN A 107 -2.35 -17.50 -2.99
CA ASN A 107 -3.67 -17.92 -3.47
C ASN A 107 -4.73 -16.83 -3.33
N VAL A 108 -4.72 -16.09 -2.22
CA VAL A 108 -5.72 -15.04 -2.00
C VAL A 108 -5.52 -13.90 -2.98
N TYR A 109 -4.28 -13.43 -3.13
CA TYR A 109 -3.99 -12.28 -4.00
C TYR A 109 -4.27 -12.60 -5.46
N SER A 110 -3.84 -13.77 -5.94
CA SER A 110 -4.07 -14.15 -7.32
C SER A 110 -5.57 -14.28 -7.64
N ARG A 111 -6.36 -14.83 -6.71
CA ARG A 111 -7.80 -14.94 -6.88
C ARG A 111 -8.49 -13.57 -6.88
N LEU A 112 -8.05 -12.66 -6.00
CA LEU A 112 -8.59 -11.31 -5.98
C LEU A 112 -8.32 -10.60 -7.30
N LEU A 113 -7.11 -10.76 -7.84
CA LEU A 113 -6.76 -10.19 -9.15
C LEU A 113 -7.64 -10.76 -10.26
N GLU A 114 -7.77 -12.07 -10.33
CA GLU A 114 -8.62 -12.74 -11.32
C GLU A 114 -10.06 -12.25 -11.25
N LYS A 115 -10.55 -12.03 -10.04
CA LYS A 115 -11.91 -11.55 -9.84
C LYS A 115 -12.10 -10.12 -10.35
N LYS A 116 -11.05 -9.30 -10.29
CA LYS A 116 -11.12 -7.90 -10.71
C LYS A 116 -10.90 -7.70 -12.19
N ILE A 117 -9.93 -8.37 -12.79
CA ILE A 117 -9.55 -8.15 -14.19
C ILE A 117 -9.86 -9.32 -15.12
N GLY A 118 -10.32 -10.43 -14.56
CA GLY A 118 -10.61 -11.65 -15.31
C GLY A 118 -9.43 -12.60 -15.35
N GLU A 119 -9.73 -13.88 -15.54
CA GLU A 119 -8.74 -14.94 -15.49
C GLU A 119 -7.70 -14.79 -16.61
N ALA A 120 -8.16 -14.52 -17.84
CA ALA A 120 -7.25 -14.40 -18.98
C ALA A 120 -6.28 -13.23 -18.82
N ALA A 121 -6.77 -12.07 -18.36
CA ALA A 121 -5.93 -10.90 -18.15
C ALA A 121 -4.94 -11.14 -17.01
N ALA A 122 -5.37 -11.81 -15.96
CA ALA A 122 -4.47 -12.14 -14.84
C ALA A 122 -3.39 -13.12 -15.29
N ASP A 123 -3.74 -14.14 -16.05
CA ASP A 123 -2.77 -15.12 -16.56
C ASP A 123 -1.72 -14.45 -17.44
N ALA A 124 -2.12 -13.45 -18.23
CA ALA A 124 -1.20 -12.72 -19.09
C ALA A 124 -0.12 -11.97 -18.30
N LEU A 125 -0.40 -11.67 -17.04
CA LEU A 125 0.55 -10.95 -16.16
C LEU A 125 1.48 -11.90 -15.40
N ARG A 126 1.23 -13.20 -15.42
CA ARG A 126 2.10 -14.16 -14.75
C ARG A 126 3.50 -14.14 -15.35
N PRO A 127 4.53 -14.25 -14.52
CA PRO A 127 5.88 -14.32 -15.06
C PRO A 127 6.05 -15.55 -15.93
N GLU A 128 6.81 -15.39 -17.00
CA GLU A 128 7.11 -16.53 -17.87
C GLU A 128 7.96 -17.54 -17.10
N ASN A 129 7.67 -18.82 -17.34
CA ASN A 129 8.47 -19.88 -16.77
C ASN A 129 9.65 -20.15 -17.72
N PRO A 130 10.89 -19.77 -17.34
CA PRO A 130 12.03 -19.92 -18.23
C PRO A 130 12.38 -21.38 -18.55
N SER A 131 11.86 -22.33 -17.79
CA SER A 131 12.09 -23.76 -18.02
C SER A 131 10.99 -24.39 -18.87
N GLY A 132 9.96 -23.63 -19.16
CA GLY A 132 8.80 -24.10 -19.91
C GLY A 132 9.02 -24.16 -21.38
#